data_c63a7fae09022e3f5ff54f3eec22cb27
#
_entry.id   c63a7fae09022e3f5ff54f3eec22cb27
#
_cell.length_a   1.000
_cell.length_b   1.000
_cell.length_c   1.000
_cell.angle_alpha   90.00
_cell.angle_beta   90.00
_cell.angle_gamma   90.00
#
_symmetry.space_group_name_H-M   'P 1'
#
loop_
_entity.id
_entity.type
_entity.pdbx_description
1 polymer ?
#
loop_
_entity_poly.entity_id
_entity_poly.type
_entity_poly.pdbx_seq_one_letter_code
_entity_poly.pdbx_strand_id
1 'polypeptide(L)'
;MKRFLVILVVLLSVFSAGERVSAQILSVPDEEAYQDSLRKELRYGPFFGFYKDNYFIAGTSTIHKPTQYNSDVKFQISLGIRLTNNTLPLGTYVFLMYTQKAFWNVFENSLPMHDINFNPGLGIARPFFVNNRYAGKLSLLVEHESNGKDGDASRSWNKVSLCASALINEWLMVHSKFWIPIVDGQNNRDILKYSGIWQAGFVAYTPSKKLSLGVTLVKRAGFNLNFNTIVDFIWRVSDKTNLNLLLQYYNGYGENMIDYNKFHSRLRLGIVFRPRFFSEF
;
A
#
# COMPACT_ATOMS: atom_id res chain seq x y z
N MET A 1 17.36 15.41 -10.63
CA MET A 1 17.55 15.93 -9.26
C MET A 1 16.82 17.25 -9.00
N LYS A 2 17.08 18.35 -9.71
CA LYS A 2 16.44 19.68 -9.45
C LYS A 2 14.89 19.65 -9.46
N ARG A 3 14.26 18.89 -10.37
CA ARG A 3 12.78 18.79 -10.46
C ARG A 3 12.15 17.98 -9.31
N PHE A 4 12.88 17.00 -8.77
CA PHE A 4 12.44 16.22 -7.59
C PHE A 4 12.46 17.06 -6.32
N LEU A 5 13.49 17.91 -6.18
CA LEU A 5 13.60 18.85 -5.06
C LEU A 5 12.46 19.89 -5.07
N VAL A 6 12.07 20.38 -6.25
CA VAL A 6 10.95 21.32 -6.41
C VAL A 6 9.62 20.69 -5.99
N ILE A 7 9.35 19.44 -6.38
CA ILE A 7 8.13 18.72 -5.97
C ILE A 7 8.13 18.50 -4.46
N LEU A 8 9.25 18.12 -3.87
CA LEU A 8 9.37 17.94 -2.43
C LEU A 8 9.18 19.26 -1.66
N VAL A 9 9.74 20.37 -2.16
CA VAL A 9 9.56 21.72 -1.58
C VAL A 9 8.12 22.19 -1.70
N VAL A 10 7.44 21.95 -2.83
CA VAL A 10 6.01 22.27 -3.01
C VAL A 10 5.16 21.44 -2.07
N LEU A 11 5.43 20.14 -1.90
CA LEU A 11 4.74 19.29 -0.95
C LEU A 11 4.93 19.76 0.50
N LEU A 12 6.16 20.12 0.87
CA LEU A 12 6.47 20.68 2.21
C LEU A 12 5.83 22.04 2.45
N SER A 13 5.73 22.90 1.42
CA SER A 13 5.07 24.21 1.53
C SER A 13 3.54 24.07 1.67
N VAL A 14 2.93 23.06 1.05
CA VAL A 14 1.51 22.73 1.24
C VAL A 14 1.25 22.23 2.67
N PHE A 15 2.19 21.46 3.25
CA PHE A 15 2.12 21.04 4.66
C PHE A 15 2.15 22.25 5.62
N SER A 16 3.00 23.24 5.35
CA SER A 16 3.11 24.45 6.21
C SER A 16 1.96 25.44 6.00
N ALA A 17 1.35 25.49 4.82
CA ALA A 17 0.20 26.36 4.54
C ALA A 17 -1.11 25.83 5.15
N GLY A 18 -1.23 24.49 5.30
CA GLY A 18 -2.42 23.85 5.90
C GLY A 18 -2.63 24.19 7.39
N GLU A 19 -1.56 24.52 8.11
CA GLU A 19 -1.65 24.87 9.55
C GLU A 19 -2.29 26.23 9.84
N ARG A 20 -2.29 27.15 8.87
CA ARG A 20 -2.79 28.52 9.08
C ARG A 20 -4.29 28.70 8.83
N VAL A 21 -4.97 27.73 8.25
CA VAL A 21 -6.39 27.87 7.83
C VAL A 21 -7.38 27.19 8.77
N SER A 22 -6.96 26.43 9.78
CA SER A 22 -7.86 25.66 10.62
C SER A 22 -7.63 25.82 12.12
N ALA A 23 -7.61 27.08 12.60
CA ALA A 23 -7.67 27.38 14.05
C ALA A 23 -9.11 27.43 14.59
N GLN A 24 -10.08 26.77 13.95
CA GLN A 24 -11.44 26.66 14.47
C GLN A 24 -11.88 25.20 14.61
N ILE A 25 -11.80 24.70 15.86
CA ILE A 25 -12.70 23.72 16.48
C ILE A 25 -12.99 22.49 15.62
N LEU A 26 -12.02 21.59 15.50
CA LEU A 26 -12.30 20.17 15.35
C LEU A 26 -11.82 19.52 16.65
N SER A 27 -12.75 19.03 17.44
CA SER A 27 -12.46 18.15 18.55
C SER A 27 -11.59 17.01 18.01
N VAL A 28 -10.32 16.98 18.42
CA VAL A 28 -9.49 15.79 18.29
C VAL A 28 -10.31 14.68 18.92
N PRO A 29 -10.58 13.55 18.24
CA PRO A 29 -11.25 12.43 18.87
C PRO A 29 -10.49 12.14 20.15
N ASP A 30 -11.20 11.97 21.26
CA ASP A 30 -10.60 11.60 22.52
C ASP A 30 -9.65 10.43 22.26
N GLU A 31 -8.36 10.64 22.47
CA GLU A 31 -7.31 9.66 22.13
C GLU A 31 -7.58 8.33 22.87
N GLU A 32 -8.12 8.37 24.09
CA GLU A 32 -8.50 7.16 24.82
C GLU A 32 -9.65 6.43 24.12
N ALA A 33 -10.68 7.15 23.69
CA ALA A 33 -11.79 6.56 22.94
C ALA A 33 -11.34 5.95 21.60
N TYR A 34 -10.39 6.59 20.92
CA TYR A 34 -9.77 6.06 19.70
C TYR A 34 -9.00 4.76 19.99
N GLN A 35 -8.14 4.74 21.02
CA GLN A 35 -7.36 3.56 21.39
C GLN A 35 -8.25 2.42 21.89
N ASP A 36 -9.34 2.72 22.58
CA ASP A 36 -10.32 1.72 22.99
C ASP A 36 -11.08 1.13 21.79
N SER A 37 -11.49 1.96 20.87
CA SER A 37 -12.11 1.53 19.62
C SER A 37 -11.17 0.62 18.79
N LEU A 38 -9.91 1.03 18.66
CA LEU A 38 -8.87 0.27 17.97
C LEU A 38 -8.64 -1.10 18.66
N ARG A 39 -8.56 -1.11 19.98
CA ARG A 39 -8.37 -2.34 20.77
C ARG A 39 -9.56 -3.29 20.63
N LYS A 40 -10.78 -2.76 20.69
CA LYS A 40 -12.00 -3.55 20.47
C LYS A 40 -12.04 -4.14 19.07
N GLU A 41 -11.70 -3.36 18.04
CA GLU A 41 -11.66 -3.84 16.66
C GLU A 41 -10.57 -4.88 16.43
N LEU A 42 -9.38 -4.70 17.00
CA LEU A 42 -8.30 -5.69 16.90
C LEU A 42 -8.60 -6.98 17.66
N ARG A 43 -9.38 -6.93 18.75
CA ARG A 43 -9.79 -8.12 19.53
C ARG A 43 -11.06 -8.77 18.99
N TYR A 44 -12.04 -7.98 18.59
CA TYR A 44 -13.41 -8.43 18.31
C TYR A 44 -13.94 -7.86 16.99
N GLY A 45 -13.08 -7.30 16.14
CA GLY A 45 -13.46 -6.65 14.90
C GLY A 45 -14.14 -7.59 13.91
N PRO A 46 -14.78 -7.06 12.89
CA PRO A 46 -15.51 -7.85 11.91
C PRO A 46 -14.59 -8.88 11.27
N PHE A 47 -15.12 -10.08 11.03
CA PHE A 47 -14.39 -11.13 10.34
C PHE A 47 -14.01 -10.76 8.90
N PHE A 48 -14.67 -9.76 8.33
CA PHE A 48 -14.46 -9.29 6.96
C PHE A 48 -14.18 -7.79 6.93
N GLY A 49 -13.17 -7.36 6.16
CA GLY A 49 -12.80 -5.95 6.01
C GLY A 49 -11.77 -5.70 4.91
N PHE A 50 -11.34 -4.48 4.80
CA PHE A 50 -10.23 -4.12 3.93
C PHE A 50 -8.90 -4.58 4.53
N TYR A 51 -8.05 -5.18 3.68
CA TYR A 51 -6.71 -5.61 4.08
C TYR A 51 -5.68 -4.53 3.75
N LYS A 52 -5.71 -4.02 2.51
CA LYS A 52 -4.91 -2.86 2.03
C LYS A 52 -5.84 -1.73 1.60
N ASP A 53 -5.27 -0.61 1.24
CA ASP A 53 -5.97 0.49 0.62
C ASP A 53 -6.64 0.04 -0.68
N ASN A 54 -7.92 0.40 -0.86
CA ASN A 54 -8.69 0.12 -2.08
C ASN A 54 -8.79 1.43 -2.85
N TYR A 55 -8.23 1.49 -4.04
CA TYR A 55 -8.14 2.73 -4.81
C TYR A 55 -8.51 2.56 -6.27
N PHE A 56 -8.89 3.69 -6.88
CA PHE A 56 -9.11 3.86 -8.31
C PHE A 56 -8.47 5.19 -8.72
N ILE A 57 -7.37 5.12 -9.44
CA ILE A 57 -6.53 6.27 -9.78
C ILE A 57 -6.16 6.25 -11.26
N ALA A 58 -6.16 7.41 -11.91
CA ALA A 58 -5.79 7.60 -13.30
C ALA A 58 -4.56 8.49 -13.42
N GLY A 59 -3.73 8.24 -14.41
CA GLY A 59 -2.54 9.06 -14.60
C GLY A 59 -1.72 8.69 -15.82
N THR A 60 -0.50 9.23 -15.84
CA THR A 60 0.36 9.14 -17.01
C THR A 60 1.84 9.07 -16.63
N SER A 61 2.68 8.80 -17.61
CA SER A 61 4.14 8.84 -17.47
C SER A 61 4.63 10.24 -17.08
N THR A 62 5.63 10.28 -16.20
CA THR A 62 6.30 11.53 -15.80
C THR A 62 7.61 11.78 -16.54
N ILE A 63 8.08 10.81 -17.31
CA ILE A 63 9.36 10.87 -18.07
C ILE A 63 9.14 11.03 -19.58
N HIS A 64 7.92 10.80 -20.06
CA HIS A 64 7.52 10.98 -21.45
C HIS A 64 6.33 11.92 -21.54
N LYS A 65 6.11 12.55 -22.69
CA LYS A 65 4.89 13.31 -22.95
C LYS A 65 3.66 12.41 -22.80
N PRO A 66 2.58 12.85 -22.17
CA PRO A 66 1.35 12.08 -22.06
C PRO A 66 0.81 11.65 -23.42
N THR A 67 0.49 10.38 -23.53
CA THR A 67 -0.14 9.76 -24.71
C THR A 67 -1.17 8.73 -24.23
N GLN A 68 -2.04 8.29 -25.10
CA GLN A 68 -2.97 7.20 -24.82
C GLN A 68 -2.26 5.87 -24.46
N TYR A 69 -1.01 5.67 -24.90
CA TYR A 69 -0.24 4.43 -24.66
C TYR A 69 0.59 4.44 -23.38
N ASN A 70 0.77 5.61 -22.76
CA ASN A 70 1.50 5.72 -21.49
C ASN A 70 0.67 6.34 -20.36
N SER A 71 -0.64 6.40 -20.57
CA SER A 71 -1.65 6.83 -19.61
C SER A 71 -2.58 5.67 -19.32
N ASP A 72 -2.92 5.46 -18.06
CA ASP A 72 -3.74 4.34 -17.62
C ASP A 72 -4.61 4.68 -16.41
N VAL A 73 -5.50 3.75 -16.10
CA VAL A 73 -6.15 3.64 -14.80
C VAL A 73 -5.54 2.46 -14.05
N LYS A 74 -5.18 2.67 -12.81
CA LYS A 74 -4.76 1.63 -11.88
C LYS A 74 -5.79 1.55 -10.76
N PHE A 75 -6.26 0.33 -10.46
CA PHE A 75 -7.12 0.13 -9.31
C PHE A 75 -6.69 -1.09 -8.50
N GLN A 76 -6.99 -1.05 -7.22
CA GLN A 76 -6.73 -2.12 -6.28
C GLN A 76 -7.98 -2.41 -5.47
N ILE A 77 -8.29 -3.69 -5.35
CA ILE A 77 -9.28 -4.24 -4.43
C ILE A 77 -8.54 -5.18 -3.49
N SER A 78 -8.65 -4.93 -2.19
CA SER A 78 -7.96 -5.73 -1.18
C SER A 78 -8.87 -5.99 0.02
N LEU A 79 -9.06 -7.27 0.31
CA LEU A 79 -9.98 -7.76 1.31
C LEU A 79 -9.25 -8.70 2.27
N GLY A 80 -9.69 -8.71 3.52
CA GLY A 80 -9.19 -9.59 4.56
C GLY A 80 -10.34 -10.27 5.31
N ILE A 81 -10.16 -11.53 5.64
CA ILE A 81 -11.09 -12.32 6.43
C ILE A 81 -10.35 -12.90 7.61
N ARG A 82 -10.72 -12.55 8.83
CA ARG A 82 -10.26 -13.22 10.03
C ARG A 82 -10.96 -14.59 10.14
N LEU A 83 -10.16 -15.62 10.35
CA LEU A 83 -10.67 -16.97 10.58
C LEU A 83 -10.78 -17.26 12.08
N THR A 84 -9.95 -16.62 12.91
CA THR A 84 -9.97 -16.77 14.37
C THR A 84 -9.84 -15.41 15.04
N ASN A 85 -10.35 -15.30 16.26
CA ASN A 85 -10.04 -14.18 17.15
C ASN A 85 -8.65 -14.37 17.79
N ASN A 86 -8.15 -13.37 18.56
CA ASN A 86 -6.87 -13.44 19.28
C ASN A 86 -6.85 -14.52 20.39
N THR A 87 -7.47 -15.66 20.16
CA THR A 87 -7.59 -16.80 21.07
C THR A 87 -6.49 -17.84 20.87
N LEU A 88 -5.72 -17.71 19.81
CA LEU A 88 -4.59 -18.60 19.56
C LEU A 88 -3.40 -18.26 20.48
N PRO A 89 -2.45 -19.19 20.67
CA PRO A 89 -1.26 -18.94 21.47
C PRO A 89 -0.58 -17.63 21.13
N LEU A 90 -0.03 -16.95 22.14
CA LEU A 90 0.61 -15.65 22.04
C LEU A 90 -0.34 -14.50 21.64
N GLY A 91 -1.66 -14.66 21.71
CA GLY A 91 -2.63 -13.65 21.28
C GLY A 91 -2.62 -13.40 19.77
N THR A 92 -2.36 -14.46 18.99
CA THR A 92 -2.37 -14.42 17.53
C THR A 92 -3.75 -14.73 16.96
N TYR A 93 -3.95 -14.36 15.69
CA TYR A 93 -5.13 -14.74 14.90
C TYR A 93 -4.72 -15.18 13.48
N VAL A 94 -5.49 -16.08 12.90
CA VAL A 94 -5.35 -16.51 11.50
C VAL A 94 -6.28 -15.68 10.61
N PHE A 95 -5.79 -15.31 9.45
CA PHE A 95 -6.56 -14.55 8.46
C PHE A 95 -6.25 -15.00 7.03
N LEU A 96 -7.25 -14.90 6.17
CA LEU A 96 -7.11 -14.94 4.73
C LEU A 96 -7.04 -13.51 4.19
N MET A 97 -6.25 -13.30 3.16
CA MET A 97 -6.24 -12.07 2.42
C MET A 97 -6.33 -12.32 0.92
N TYR A 98 -6.89 -11.34 0.22
CA TYR A 98 -6.91 -11.30 -1.22
C TYR A 98 -6.67 -9.86 -1.67
N THR A 99 -5.69 -9.66 -2.56
CA THR A 99 -5.44 -8.38 -3.21
C THR A 99 -5.43 -8.57 -4.71
N GLN A 100 -6.18 -7.74 -5.41
CA GLN A 100 -6.17 -7.66 -6.86
C GLN A 100 -5.74 -6.26 -7.26
N LYS A 101 -4.68 -6.15 -8.07
CA LYS A 101 -4.27 -4.91 -8.76
C LYS A 101 -4.56 -5.05 -10.24
N ALA A 102 -5.16 -4.05 -10.84
CA ALA A 102 -5.46 -4.02 -12.25
C ALA A 102 -4.95 -2.73 -12.90
N PHE A 103 -4.46 -2.88 -14.11
CA PHE A 103 -3.95 -1.80 -14.95
C PHE A 103 -4.77 -1.79 -16.24
N TRP A 104 -5.47 -0.69 -16.46
CA TRP A 104 -6.48 -0.58 -17.51
C TRP A 104 -6.15 0.57 -18.45
N ASN A 105 -5.92 0.26 -19.72
CA ASN A 105 -5.58 1.24 -20.75
C ASN A 105 -6.84 1.91 -21.31
N VAL A 106 -7.54 2.68 -20.44
CA VAL A 106 -8.82 3.32 -20.79
C VAL A 106 -8.71 4.40 -21.88
N PHE A 107 -7.51 4.82 -22.21
CA PHE A 107 -7.28 5.84 -23.25
C PHE A 107 -6.97 5.23 -24.61
N GLU A 108 -6.77 3.92 -24.67
CA GLU A 108 -6.55 3.19 -25.93
C GLU A 108 -7.89 2.73 -26.57
N ASN A 109 -7.85 2.50 -27.88
CA ASN A 109 -8.98 1.91 -28.59
C ASN A 109 -9.33 0.54 -27.98
N SER A 110 -10.62 0.22 -27.85
CA SER A 110 -11.16 -1.02 -27.25
C SER A 110 -10.89 -1.16 -25.75
N LEU A 111 -10.32 -0.16 -25.08
CA LEU A 111 -10.13 -0.08 -23.62
C LEU A 111 -9.54 -1.39 -23.03
N PRO A 112 -8.38 -1.88 -23.51
CA PRO A 112 -7.90 -3.19 -23.10
C PRO A 112 -7.40 -3.19 -21.64
N MET A 113 -7.67 -4.29 -20.94
CA MET A 113 -6.97 -4.57 -19.67
C MET A 113 -5.53 -4.96 -19.96
N HIS A 114 -4.58 -4.15 -19.51
CA HIS A 114 -3.15 -4.40 -19.72
C HIS A 114 -2.68 -5.59 -18.87
N ASP A 115 -2.92 -5.53 -17.57
CA ASP A 115 -2.58 -6.61 -16.65
C ASP A 115 -3.52 -6.61 -15.43
N ILE A 116 -3.74 -7.81 -14.88
CA ILE A 116 -4.47 -8.00 -13.62
C ILE A 116 -3.59 -8.92 -12.76
N ASN A 117 -3.25 -8.47 -11.56
CA ASN A 117 -2.40 -9.23 -10.64
C ASN A 117 -3.24 -9.68 -9.44
N PHE A 118 -3.27 -10.98 -9.22
CA PHE A 118 -4.01 -11.66 -8.16
C PHE A 118 -3.04 -12.07 -7.06
N ASN A 119 -3.32 -11.72 -5.82
CA ASN A 119 -2.48 -12.06 -4.67
C ASN A 119 -3.35 -12.57 -3.51
N PRO A 120 -3.78 -13.84 -3.55
CA PRO A 120 -4.34 -14.53 -2.38
C PRO A 120 -3.24 -14.89 -1.38
N GLY A 121 -3.61 -14.97 -0.10
CA GLY A 121 -2.70 -15.41 0.94
C GLY A 121 -3.40 -15.84 2.23
N LEU A 122 -2.65 -16.58 3.02
CA LEU A 122 -3.01 -17.01 4.36
C LEU A 122 -1.94 -16.51 5.32
N GLY A 123 -2.36 -15.94 6.45
CA GLY A 123 -1.42 -15.41 7.44
C GLY A 123 -1.84 -15.67 8.87
N ILE A 124 -0.85 -15.52 9.73
CA ILE A 124 -1.02 -15.41 11.18
C ILE A 124 -0.47 -14.05 11.61
N ALA A 125 -1.19 -13.35 12.46
CA ALA A 125 -0.80 -12.02 12.92
C ALA A 125 -0.95 -11.87 14.42
N ARG A 126 -0.10 -11.01 15.00
CA ARG A 126 -0.12 -10.60 16.39
C ARG A 126 -0.07 -9.08 16.48
N PRO A 127 -1.10 -8.40 16.99
CA PRO A 127 -1.03 -7.00 17.37
C PRO A 127 -0.30 -6.84 18.70
N PHE A 128 0.45 -5.76 18.85
CA PHE A 128 1.16 -5.41 20.07
C PHE A 128 0.55 -4.15 20.69
N PHE A 129 0.46 -4.15 22.03
CA PHE A 129 -0.01 -3.02 22.82
C PHE A 129 1.02 -2.71 23.90
N VAL A 130 1.32 -1.42 24.05
CA VAL A 130 2.18 -0.89 25.13
C VAL A 130 1.34 0.11 25.92
N ASN A 131 1.27 -0.04 27.24
CA ASN A 131 0.43 0.79 28.11
C ASN A 131 -1.03 0.91 27.60
N ASN A 132 -1.60 -0.20 27.16
CA ASN A 132 -2.92 -0.29 26.55
C ASN A 132 -3.11 0.46 25.22
N ARG A 133 -2.07 1.03 24.64
CA ARG A 133 -2.11 1.67 23.31
C ARG A 133 -1.55 0.73 22.25
N TYR A 134 -2.15 0.75 21.08
CA TYR A 134 -1.64 -0.02 19.94
C TYR A 134 -0.25 0.48 19.56
N ALA A 135 0.70 -0.44 19.51
CA ALA A 135 2.10 -0.14 19.19
C ALA A 135 2.54 -0.67 17.82
N GLY A 136 1.83 -1.68 17.30
CA GLY A 136 2.19 -2.26 16.01
C GLY A 136 1.68 -3.67 15.82
N LYS A 137 2.09 -4.30 14.73
CA LYS A 137 1.68 -5.65 14.36
C LYS A 137 2.82 -6.41 13.71
N LEU A 138 2.91 -7.71 13.97
CA LEU A 138 3.77 -8.66 13.29
C LEU A 138 2.88 -9.69 12.60
N SER A 139 3.19 -10.03 11.34
CA SER A 139 2.44 -11.01 10.56
C SER A 139 3.38 -11.91 9.78
N LEU A 140 3.07 -13.19 9.74
CA LEU A 140 3.69 -14.18 8.87
C LEU A 140 2.65 -14.62 7.84
N LEU A 141 3.01 -14.56 6.54
CA LEU A 141 2.09 -14.86 5.43
C LEU A 141 2.70 -15.87 4.48
N VAL A 142 1.84 -16.70 3.91
CA VAL A 142 2.11 -17.46 2.69
C VAL A 142 1.23 -16.86 1.60
N GLU A 143 1.87 -16.39 0.53
CA GLU A 143 1.22 -15.63 -0.53
C GLU A 143 1.51 -16.27 -1.88
N HIS A 144 0.50 -16.30 -2.74
CA HIS A 144 0.65 -16.51 -4.17
C HIS A 144 0.44 -15.18 -4.90
N GLU A 145 1.22 -14.91 -5.95
CA GLU A 145 0.97 -13.77 -6.83
C GLU A 145 1.10 -14.21 -8.29
N SER A 146 0.07 -13.92 -9.09
CA SER A 146 0.02 -14.28 -10.50
C SER A 146 -0.81 -13.28 -11.30
N ASN A 147 -0.61 -13.26 -12.62
CA ASN A 147 -1.41 -12.42 -13.50
C ASN A 147 -2.56 -13.17 -14.20
N GLY A 148 -2.77 -14.45 -13.91
CA GLY A 148 -3.87 -15.25 -14.44
C GLY A 148 -3.85 -15.46 -15.95
N LYS A 149 -2.72 -15.18 -16.61
CA LYS A 149 -2.53 -15.43 -18.04
C LYS A 149 -1.84 -16.79 -18.25
N ASP A 150 -1.95 -17.33 -19.45
CA ASP A 150 -1.30 -18.56 -19.89
C ASP A 150 -0.17 -18.30 -20.89
N GLY A 151 0.50 -19.36 -21.32
CA GLY A 151 1.59 -19.32 -22.30
C GLY A 151 2.69 -18.32 -21.91
N ASP A 152 3.24 -17.64 -22.90
CA ASP A 152 4.35 -16.69 -22.74
C ASP A 152 4.00 -15.45 -21.90
N ALA A 153 2.72 -15.16 -21.72
CA ALA A 153 2.24 -14.05 -20.92
C ALA A 153 2.07 -14.42 -19.45
N SER A 154 2.15 -15.71 -19.08
CA SER A 154 2.01 -16.18 -17.69
C SER A 154 3.12 -15.67 -16.79
N ARG A 155 2.77 -15.14 -15.64
CA ARG A 155 3.68 -14.72 -14.57
C ARG A 155 3.11 -15.20 -13.25
N SER A 156 3.95 -15.88 -12.45
CA SER A 156 3.56 -16.32 -11.10
C SER A 156 4.76 -16.48 -10.19
N TRP A 157 4.55 -16.34 -8.90
CA TRP A 157 5.49 -16.68 -7.85
C TRP A 157 4.78 -16.83 -6.50
N ASN A 158 5.44 -17.54 -5.58
CA ASN A 158 4.98 -17.71 -4.22
C ASN A 158 5.96 -17.03 -3.25
N LYS A 159 5.48 -16.64 -2.08
CA LYS A 159 6.27 -15.94 -1.07
C LYS A 159 5.88 -16.42 0.33
N VAL A 160 6.88 -16.60 1.19
CA VAL A 160 6.69 -16.62 2.63
C VAL A 160 7.18 -15.28 3.16
N SER A 161 6.27 -14.47 3.70
CA SER A 161 6.52 -13.07 4.03
C SER A 161 6.41 -12.81 5.51
N LEU A 162 7.39 -12.08 6.07
CA LEU A 162 7.34 -11.53 7.42
C LEU A 162 7.08 -10.02 7.29
N CYS A 163 5.95 -9.57 7.86
CA CYS A 163 5.54 -8.18 7.86
C CYS A 163 5.59 -7.63 9.29
N ALA A 164 6.13 -6.44 9.44
CA ALA A 164 6.15 -5.71 10.71
C ALA A 164 5.69 -4.28 10.48
N SER A 165 4.88 -3.75 11.38
CA SER A 165 4.55 -2.34 11.47
C SER A 165 4.67 -1.86 12.90
N ALA A 166 5.09 -0.60 13.09
CA ALA A 166 5.20 0.02 14.39
C ALA A 166 4.69 1.46 14.33
N LEU A 167 3.84 1.82 15.28
CA LEU A 167 3.40 3.19 15.51
C LEU A 167 4.45 3.85 16.41
N ILE A 168 5.29 4.69 15.85
CA ILE A 168 6.37 5.38 16.57
C ILE A 168 5.77 6.45 17.49
N ASN A 169 4.76 7.14 16.98
CA ASN A 169 3.95 8.12 17.69
C ASN A 169 2.63 8.34 16.93
N GLU A 170 1.78 9.27 17.38
CA GLU A 170 0.45 9.51 16.82
C GLU A 170 0.45 9.98 15.35
N TRP A 171 1.59 10.47 14.87
CA TRP A 171 1.71 11.01 13.51
C TRP A 171 2.69 10.23 12.62
N LEU A 172 3.37 9.19 13.12
CA LEU A 172 4.35 8.43 12.34
C LEU A 172 4.21 6.93 12.56
N MET A 173 3.92 6.21 11.50
CA MET A 173 3.96 4.76 11.43
C MET A 173 5.09 4.33 10.50
N VAL A 174 5.85 3.32 10.88
CA VAL A 174 6.86 2.68 10.04
C VAL A 174 6.45 1.25 9.76
N HIS A 175 6.90 0.73 8.61
CA HIS A 175 6.61 -0.65 8.23
C HIS A 175 7.77 -1.27 7.47
N SER A 176 7.84 -2.60 7.53
CA SER A 176 8.78 -3.39 6.74
C SER A 176 8.15 -4.74 6.40
N LYS A 177 8.44 -5.24 5.22
CA LYS A 177 8.08 -6.57 4.77
C LYS A 177 9.28 -7.21 4.10
N PHE A 178 9.66 -8.38 4.59
CA PHE A 178 10.66 -9.24 3.99
C PHE A 178 9.99 -10.51 3.49
N TRP A 179 10.42 -11.04 2.35
CA TRP A 179 9.88 -12.28 1.83
C TRP A 179 10.94 -13.22 1.30
N ILE A 180 10.72 -14.52 1.53
CA ILE A 180 11.45 -15.61 0.91
C ILE A 180 10.65 -16.02 -0.32
N PRO A 181 11.17 -15.80 -1.52
CA PRO A 181 10.47 -16.12 -2.75
C PRO A 181 10.60 -17.60 -3.11
N ILE A 182 9.54 -18.15 -3.67
CA ILE A 182 9.51 -19.44 -4.34
C ILE A 182 9.03 -19.17 -5.77
N VAL A 183 9.98 -18.97 -6.68
CA VAL A 183 9.70 -18.59 -8.07
C VAL A 183 9.50 -19.87 -8.87
N ASP A 184 8.25 -20.15 -9.21
CA ASP A 184 7.82 -21.32 -9.97
C ASP A 184 7.40 -20.97 -11.42
N GLY A 185 7.22 -19.69 -11.72
CA GLY A 185 6.86 -19.19 -13.04
C GLY A 185 8.00 -19.35 -14.05
N GLN A 186 7.75 -20.06 -15.15
CA GLN A 186 8.77 -20.28 -16.19
C GLN A 186 9.20 -18.99 -16.90
N ASN A 187 8.27 -18.05 -17.05
CA ASN A 187 8.48 -16.83 -17.84
C ASN A 187 8.89 -15.60 -17.00
N ASN A 188 9.16 -15.80 -15.70
CA ASN A 188 9.57 -14.72 -14.78
C ASN A 188 10.62 -15.17 -13.76
N ARG A 189 11.55 -16.04 -14.19
CA ARG A 189 12.63 -16.56 -13.32
C ARG A 189 13.51 -15.49 -12.71
N ASP A 190 13.64 -14.35 -13.36
CA ASP A 190 14.45 -13.21 -12.91
C ASP A 190 13.63 -12.11 -12.21
N ILE A 191 12.38 -12.41 -11.81
CA ILE A 191 11.48 -11.42 -11.20
C ILE A 191 12.09 -10.74 -9.96
N LEU A 192 12.92 -11.45 -9.19
CA LEU A 192 13.58 -10.92 -8.00
C LEU A 192 14.55 -9.78 -8.30
N LYS A 193 15.13 -9.77 -9.50
CA LYS A 193 16.02 -8.71 -9.95
C LYS A 193 15.29 -7.35 -9.97
N TYR A 194 14.00 -7.36 -10.20
CA TYR A 194 13.15 -6.18 -10.38
C TYR A 194 12.20 -5.93 -9.21
N SER A 195 11.55 -6.98 -8.71
CA SER A 195 10.58 -6.89 -7.60
C SER A 195 11.21 -7.04 -6.22
N GLY A 196 12.47 -7.53 -6.14
CA GLY A 196 13.22 -7.60 -4.89
C GLY A 196 12.71 -8.64 -3.89
N ILE A 197 13.20 -8.55 -2.64
CA ILE A 197 12.87 -9.45 -1.52
C ILE A 197 12.53 -8.70 -0.24
N TRP A 198 12.61 -7.38 -0.23
CA TRP A 198 12.41 -6.56 0.96
C TRP A 198 11.84 -5.20 0.60
N GLN A 199 10.92 -4.72 1.40
CA GLN A 199 10.44 -3.35 1.38
C GLN A 199 10.41 -2.75 2.78
N ALA A 200 10.59 -1.45 2.85
CA ALA A 200 10.38 -0.65 4.05
C ALA A 200 9.79 0.69 3.69
N GLY A 201 9.12 1.31 4.64
CA GLY A 201 8.52 2.61 4.43
C GLY A 201 7.96 3.22 5.71
N PHE A 202 7.32 4.36 5.52
CA PHE A 202 6.63 5.06 6.59
C PHE A 202 5.36 5.73 6.07
N VAL A 203 4.47 6.03 6.99
CA VAL A 203 3.32 6.90 6.77
C VAL A 203 3.35 7.98 7.84
N ALA A 204 3.45 9.24 7.39
CA ALA A 204 3.37 10.42 8.24
C ALA A 204 1.99 11.08 8.11
N TYR A 205 1.42 11.49 9.23
CA TYR A 205 0.10 12.13 9.30
C TYR A 205 0.24 13.56 9.83
N THR A 206 -0.59 14.46 9.35
CA THR A 206 -0.76 15.76 10.01
C THR A 206 -1.44 15.58 11.38
N PRO A 207 -1.31 16.54 12.33
CA PRO A 207 -2.01 16.49 13.62
C PRO A 207 -3.52 16.30 13.47
N SER A 208 -4.14 16.93 12.47
CA SER A 208 -5.56 16.76 12.14
C SER A 208 -5.91 15.41 11.51
N LYS A 209 -4.91 14.58 11.17
CA LYS A 209 -5.05 13.31 10.42
C LYS A 209 -5.80 13.46 9.07
N LYS A 210 -5.93 14.70 8.58
CA LYS A 210 -6.56 14.99 7.27
C LYS A 210 -5.65 14.72 6.10
N LEU A 211 -4.33 14.92 6.28
CA LEU A 211 -3.33 14.64 5.27
C LEU A 211 -2.39 13.55 5.75
N SER A 212 -2.01 12.67 4.85
CA SER A 212 -0.93 11.70 5.10
C SER A 212 0.00 11.60 3.91
N LEU A 213 1.27 11.35 4.21
CA LEU A 213 2.33 11.06 3.24
C LEU A 213 2.88 9.66 3.54
N GLY A 214 2.69 8.75 2.62
CA GLY A 214 3.30 7.43 2.61
C GLY A 214 4.50 7.38 1.68
N VAL A 215 5.58 6.74 2.11
CA VAL A 215 6.72 6.41 1.26
C VAL A 215 7.07 4.96 1.46
N THR A 216 7.09 4.19 0.39
CA THR A 216 7.51 2.79 0.40
C THR A 216 8.64 2.59 -0.59
N LEU A 217 9.72 2.01 -0.12
CA LEU A 217 10.90 1.64 -0.89
C LEU A 217 10.99 0.12 -0.97
N VAL A 218 10.99 -0.43 -2.17
CA VAL A 218 11.20 -1.85 -2.42
C VAL A 218 12.61 -2.06 -2.94
N LYS A 219 13.44 -2.73 -2.14
CA LYS A 219 14.84 -2.99 -2.47
C LYS A 219 14.93 -4.06 -3.58
N ARG A 220 15.46 -3.68 -4.73
CA ARG A 220 15.77 -4.61 -5.81
C ARG A 220 17.00 -5.46 -5.49
N ALA A 221 17.17 -6.58 -6.18
CA ALA A 221 18.34 -7.44 -6.00
C ALA A 221 19.65 -6.71 -6.27
N GLY A 222 20.74 -7.20 -5.65
CA GLY A 222 22.08 -6.63 -5.74
C GLY A 222 22.42 -5.67 -4.58
N PHE A 223 23.70 -5.31 -4.47
CA PHE A 223 24.22 -4.48 -3.38
C PHE A 223 24.08 -2.96 -3.63
N ASN A 224 23.68 -2.55 -4.83
CA ASN A 224 23.49 -1.14 -5.18
C ASN A 224 22.29 -0.55 -4.45
N LEU A 225 22.30 0.77 -4.20
CA LEU A 225 21.15 1.53 -3.66
C LEU A 225 20.08 1.73 -4.74
N ASN A 226 19.48 0.63 -5.18
CA ASN A 226 18.44 0.57 -6.19
C ASN A 226 17.11 0.20 -5.57
N PHE A 227 16.14 1.10 -5.70
CA PHE A 227 14.80 0.93 -5.13
C PHE A 227 13.72 1.13 -6.20
N ASN A 228 12.61 0.44 -6.03
CA ASN A 228 11.33 0.88 -6.57
C ASN A 228 10.68 1.74 -5.49
N THR A 229 10.17 2.90 -5.88
CA THR A 229 9.67 3.91 -4.94
C THR A 229 8.19 4.15 -5.19
N ILE A 230 7.41 4.13 -4.13
CA ILE A 230 6.01 4.50 -4.13
C ILE A 230 5.86 5.67 -3.15
N VAL A 231 5.23 6.75 -3.59
CA VAL A 231 4.90 7.90 -2.75
C VAL A 231 3.40 8.14 -2.87
N ASP A 232 2.71 8.07 -1.76
CA ASP A 232 1.27 8.26 -1.64
C ASP A 232 0.99 9.52 -0.82
N PHE A 233 0.35 10.49 -1.43
CA PHE A 233 -0.21 11.64 -0.72
C PHE A 233 -1.72 11.48 -0.66
N ILE A 234 -2.28 11.40 0.57
CA ILE A 234 -3.70 11.15 0.78
C ILE A 234 -4.32 12.31 1.54
N TRP A 235 -5.43 12.80 1.01
CA TRP A 235 -6.25 13.82 1.62
C TRP A 235 -7.62 13.26 1.99
N ARG A 236 -7.92 13.27 3.31
CA ARG A 236 -9.25 12.96 3.84
C ARG A 236 -10.18 14.14 3.60
N VAL A 237 -11.09 13.98 2.66
CA VAL A 237 -12.04 15.04 2.27
C VAL A 237 -13.12 15.24 3.33
N SER A 238 -13.53 14.16 4.01
CA SER A 238 -14.61 14.17 5.01
C SER A 238 -14.34 13.19 6.13
N ASP A 239 -14.68 13.58 7.36
CA ASP A 239 -14.61 12.70 8.52
C ASP A 239 -15.79 11.72 8.61
N LYS A 240 -16.82 11.93 7.78
CA LYS A 240 -18.04 11.10 7.74
C LYS A 240 -17.94 9.92 6.78
N THR A 241 -16.91 9.85 5.94
CA THR A 241 -16.75 8.80 4.93
C THR A 241 -15.33 8.26 4.95
N ASN A 242 -15.14 7.01 4.49
CA ASN A 242 -13.82 6.42 4.29
C ASN A 242 -13.24 6.76 2.90
N LEU A 243 -13.91 7.66 2.15
CA LEU A 243 -13.45 8.13 0.84
C LEU A 243 -12.43 9.24 1.02
N ASN A 244 -11.26 9.07 0.41
CA ASN A 244 -10.18 10.06 0.40
C ASN A 244 -9.70 10.28 -1.02
N LEU A 245 -8.99 11.37 -1.26
CA LEU A 245 -8.24 11.59 -2.50
C LEU A 245 -6.83 11.03 -2.35
N LEU A 246 -6.33 10.40 -3.41
CA LEU A 246 -4.98 9.83 -3.48
C LEU A 246 -4.25 10.40 -4.68
N LEU A 247 -3.06 10.97 -4.42
CA LEU A 247 -2.05 11.25 -5.43
C LEU A 247 -0.90 10.26 -5.22
N GLN A 248 -0.70 9.34 -6.17
CA GLN A 248 0.35 8.33 -6.12
C GLN A 248 1.43 8.61 -7.15
N TYR A 249 2.69 8.62 -6.73
CA TYR A 249 3.84 8.58 -7.59
C TYR A 249 4.53 7.22 -7.48
N TYR A 250 4.71 6.57 -8.61
CA TYR A 250 5.48 5.33 -8.76
C TYR A 250 6.74 5.59 -9.58
N ASN A 251 7.88 5.02 -9.13
CA ASN A 251 9.14 5.09 -9.87
C ASN A 251 9.92 3.79 -9.68
N GLY A 252 10.09 3.00 -10.74
CA GLY A 252 10.82 1.75 -10.66
C GLY A 252 10.31 0.67 -11.60
N TYR A 253 10.62 -0.56 -11.24
CA TYR A 253 10.26 -1.81 -11.90
C TYR A 253 9.25 -2.60 -11.06
N GLY A 254 8.61 -3.63 -11.64
CA GLY A 254 7.73 -4.52 -10.88
C GLY A 254 6.42 -3.88 -10.44
N GLU A 255 5.94 -2.84 -11.14
CA GLU A 255 4.64 -2.24 -10.83
C GLU A 255 3.49 -3.20 -11.13
N ASN A 256 3.58 -3.96 -12.21
CA ASN A 256 2.68 -5.05 -12.60
C ASN A 256 3.49 -6.29 -12.97
N MET A 257 2.81 -7.43 -13.13
CA MET A 257 3.49 -8.69 -13.38
C MET A 257 3.88 -8.89 -14.84
N ILE A 258 3.09 -8.45 -15.81
CA ILE A 258 3.40 -8.65 -17.22
C ILE A 258 4.65 -7.86 -17.64
N ASP A 259 4.80 -6.65 -17.13
CA ASP A 259 5.90 -5.73 -17.41
C ASP A 259 6.84 -5.55 -16.21
N TYR A 260 7.00 -6.60 -15.36
CA TYR A 260 7.81 -6.51 -14.14
C TYR A 260 9.25 -6.04 -14.41
N ASN A 261 9.78 -6.29 -15.60
CA ASN A 261 11.12 -5.94 -16.05
C ASN A 261 11.20 -4.62 -16.84
N LYS A 262 10.08 -3.89 -16.97
CA LYS A 262 10.06 -2.55 -17.57
C LYS A 262 10.06 -1.46 -16.51
N PHE A 263 10.80 -0.39 -16.77
CA PHE A 263 10.85 0.78 -15.89
C PHE A 263 9.63 1.67 -16.10
N HIS A 264 8.94 1.99 -15.02
CA HIS A 264 7.81 2.90 -15.01
C HIS A 264 8.09 4.10 -14.10
N SER A 265 7.72 5.29 -14.56
CA SER A 265 7.63 6.49 -13.72
C SER A 265 6.29 7.15 -14.01
N ARG A 266 5.37 7.08 -13.05
CA ARG A 266 3.96 7.44 -13.25
C ARG A 266 3.44 8.28 -12.10
N LEU A 267 2.63 9.27 -12.43
CA LEU A 267 1.86 10.05 -11.46
C LEU A 267 0.38 9.83 -11.74
N ARG A 268 -0.36 9.37 -10.72
CA ARG A 268 -1.79 9.07 -10.81
C ARG A 268 -2.55 9.77 -9.69
N LEU A 269 -3.75 10.24 -10.00
CA LEU A 269 -4.66 10.90 -9.08
C LEU A 269 -6.01 10.18 -9.11
N GLY A 270 -6.69 10.09 -7.98
CA GLY A 270 -8.04 9.55 -7.89
C GLY A 270 -8.50 9.38 -6.47
N ILE A 271 -9.27 8.31 -6.23
CA ILE A 271 -9.91 8.06 -4.95
C ILE A 271 -9.32 6.83 -4.27
N VAL A 272 -9.37 6.84 -2.93
CA VAL A 272 -8.95 5.71 -2.10
C VAL A 272 -9.92 5.52 -0.93
N PHE A 273 -10.28 4.25 -0.68
CA PHE A 273 -10.96 3.79 0.51
C PHE A 273 -9.95 3.06 1.38
N ARG A 274 -9.79 3.51 2.61
CA ARG A 274 -8.80 2.96 3.53
C ARG A 274 -9.44 2.04 4.57
N PRO A 275 -8.71 1.03 5.07
CA PRO A 275 -9.07 0.36 6.31
C PRO A 275 -9.30 1.41 7.40
N ARG A 276 -10.20 1.10 8.33
CA ARG A 276 -10.60 2.09 9.37
C ARG A 276 -9.42 2.53 10.24
N PHE A 277 -8.48 1.61 10.49
CA PHE A 277 -7.32 1.90 11.33
C PHE A 277 -6.03 1.86 10.53
N PHE A 278 -5.56 0.71 10.09
CA PHE A 278 -4.26 0.58 9.41
C PHE A 278 -4.37 -0.31 8.18
N SER A 279 -3.79 0.15 7.09
CA SER A 279 -3.59 -0.63 5.87
C SER A 279 -2.42 -1.58 6.05
N GLU A 280 -2.49 -2.75 5.46
CA GLU A 280 -1.33 -3.62 5.26
C GLU A 280 -0.48 -3.13 4.07
N PHE A 281 0.80 -3.39 4.12
CA PHE A 281 1.76 -2.89 3.13
C PHE A 281 2.23 -3.97 2.17
#